data_d651620608a5a4b9250821c14ba9304c
#
_entry.id   d651620608a5a4b9250821c14ba9304c
#
_cell.length_a   1.000
_cell.length_b   1.000
_cell.length_c   1.000
_cell.angle_alpha   90.00
_cell.angle_beta   90.00
_cell.angle_gamma   90.00
#
_symmetry.space_group_name_H-M   'P 1'
#
loop_
_entity.id
_entity.type
_entity.pdbx_description
1 polymer ?
#
loop_
_entity_poly.entity_id
_entity_poly.type
_entity_poly.pdbx_seq_one_letter_code
_entity_poly.pdbx_strand_id
1 'polypeptide(L)'
;MTGEWVVARPHQALRPLVERYIGYTQHGLPAGVHRGLPSRFATLVISLDEPMRVLGMPLPGENPIAARGMVGGMHTGPALLEQTPFQSGIHLELNPLATHALLGVSAAELSGQLVGLGALGSPALAELPDRLTEARTWRRRFEILDQTLGDCFGDGAAVTPEIGWAWRRMRAAAGRVRVDALADEVGWSRRHFGELFRRELGLPPKQAARVLRFERAGAVLRASGRVDLAALAADCGYYDQAHLTREWRALAGCTPGVWIAEELPFLQYTEPEAETDSVA
;
A
#
# COMPACT_ATOMS: atom_id res chain seq x y z
N MET A 1 -5.92 21.93 -12.34
CA MET A 1 -5.57 20.94 -11.32
C MET A 1 -4.18 21.30 -10.83
N THR A 2 -4.03 21.56 -9.53
CA THR A 2 -2.76 21.91 -8.89
C THR A 2 -2.58 21.01 -7.68
N GLY A 3 -1.37 20.59 -7.38
CA GLY A 3 -1.09 19.73 -6.24
C GLY A 3 0.31 19.94 -5.70
N GLU A 4 0.46 19.76 -4.39
CA GLU A 4 1.74 19.68 -3.68
C GLU A 4 1.94 18.23 -3.24
N TRP A 5 3.14 17.73 -3.41
CA TRP A 5 3.55 16.40 -2.97
C TRP A 5 4.88 16.49 -2.25
N VAL A 6 4.96 15.88 -1.10
CA VAL A 6 6.18 15.82 -0.29
C VAL A 6 6.42 14.39 0.12
N VAL A 7 7.52 13.82 -0.33
CA VAL A 7 7.94 12.46 0.06
C VAL A 7 9.08 12.55 1.06
N ALA A 8 8.99 11.76 2.12
CA ALA A 8 10.01 11.70 3.14
C ALA A 8 10.28 10.25 3.56
N ARG A 9 11.52 9.98 3.93
CA ARG A 9 11.89 8.73 4.61
C ARG A 9 11.65 8.86 6.10
N PRO A 10 11.15 7.83 6.76
CA PRO A 10 11.00 7.84 8.21
C PRO A 10 12.36 7.89 8.92
N HIS A 11 12.32 8.22 10.21
CA HIS A 11 13.50 8.12 11.07
C HIS A 11 14.17 6.75 10.92
N GLN A 12 15.50 6.70 10.99
CA GLN A 12 16.29 5.49 10.69
C GLN A 12 15.83 4.23 11.42
N ALA A 13 15.36 4.35 12.67
CA ALA A 13 14.84 3.22 13.46
C ALA A 13 13.55 2.62 12.88
N LEU A 14 12.76 3.40 12.14
CA LEU A 14 11.49 2.99 11.54
C LEU A 14 11.63 2.49 10.09
N ARG A 15 12.76 2.71 9.42
CA ARG A 15 12.99 2.31 8.01
C ARG A 15 12.78 0.82 7.72
N PRO A 16 13.04 -0.13 8.62
CA PRO A 16 12.68 -1.53 8.39
C PRO A 16 11.16 -1.79 8.39
N LEU A 17 10.38 -0.90 9.00
CA LEU A 17 8.95 -1.03 9.26
C LEU A 17 8.11 -0.20 8.30
N VAL A 18 8.61 0.97 7.91
CA VAL A 18 7.94 1.95 7.05
C VAL A 18 8.87 2.32 5.90
N GLU A 19 8.40 2.16 4.67
CA GLU A 19 9.19 2.48 3.47
C GLU A 19 9.31 4.00 3.27
N ARG A 20 8.17 4.72 3.33
CA ARG A 20 8.12 6.17 3.13
C ARG A 20 6.81 6.79 3.61
N TYR A 21 6.85 8.11 3.78
CA TYR A 21 5.72 9.00 3.98
C TYR A 21 5.47 9.80 2.70
N ILE A 22 4.22 9.94 2.29
CA ILE A 22 3.82 10.70 1.12
C ILE A 22 2.74 11.69 1.57
N GLY A 23 3.13 12.95 1.79
CA GLY A 23 2.21 14.05 2.05
C GLY A 23 1.69 14.61 0.74
N TYR A 24 0.40 14.95 0.69
CA TYR A 24 -0.19 15.54 -0.51
C TYR A 24 -1.26 16.59 -0.18
N THR A 25 -1.38 17.57 -1.07
CA THR A 25 -2.50 18.51 -1.12
C THR A 25 -2.88 18.68 -2.59
N GLN A 26 -4.14 18.42 -2.94
CA GLN A 26 -4.62 18.45 -4.32
C GLN A 26 -5.87 19.32 -4.42
N HIS A 27 -5.93 20.15 -5.49
CA HIS A 27 -7.04 21.06 -5.77
C HIS A 27 -7.57 20.83 -7.20
N GLY A 28 -8.88 20.99 -7.37
CA GLY A 28 -9.52 20.93 -8.68
C GLY A 28 -9.60 19.51 -9.25
N LEU A 29 -9.60 18.50 -8.39
CA LEU A 29 -9.87 17.12 -8.80
C LEU A 29 -11.32 16.99 -9.29
N PRO A 30 -11.61 16.16 -10.30
CA PRO A 30 -12.99 15.83 -10.64
C PRO A 30 -13.60 15.03 -9.48
N ALA A 31 -14.85 15.35 -9.12
CA ALA A 31 -15.60 14.48 -8.21
C ALA A 31 -15.83 13.12 -8.87
N GLY A 32 -15.65 12.04 -8.10
CA GLY A 32 -15.75 10.70 -8.66
C GLY A 32 -15.34 9.60 -7.70
N VAL A 33 -14.77 8.54 -8.24
CA VAL A 33 -14.29 7.38 -7.49
C VAL A 33 -12.80 7.18 -7.79
N HIS A 34 -11.99 7.24 -6.73
CA HIS A 34 -10.58 6.86 -6.79
C HIS A 34 -10.40 5.36 -6.50
N ARG A 35 -9.54 4.71 -7.28
CA ARG A 35 -9.20 3.30 -7.08
C ARG A 35 -7.88 3.18 -6.32
N GLY A 36 -7.96 2.85 -5.03
CA GLY A 36 -6.79 2.40 -4.25
C GLY A 36 -6.33 1.04 -4.76
N LEU A 37 -5.21 1.02 -5.48
CA LEU A 37 -4.71 -0.19 -6.13
C LEU A 37 -4.02 -1.13 -5.13
N PRO A 38 -4.06 -2.46 -5.37
CA PRO A 38 -3.25 -3.41 -4.61
C PRO A 38 -1.78 -3.07 -4.66
N SER A 39 -1.12 -3.13 -3.52
CA SER A 39 0.30 -2.89 -3.38
C SER A 39 0.97 -3.94 -2.48
N ARG A 40 2.30 -3.99 -2.52
CA ARG A 40 3.12 -4.82 -1.63
C ARG A 40 3.16 -4.33 -0.17
N PHE A 41 2.55 -3.20 0.10
CA PHE A 41 2.54 -2.57 1.41
C PHE A 41 1.20 -2.78 2.11
N ALA A 42 1.21 -2.78 3.43
CA ALA A 42 0.06 -2.31 4.17
C ALA A 42 0.04 -0.78 4.09
N THR A 43 -1.14 -0.21 3.89
CA THR A 43 -1.27 1.22 3.62
C THR A 43 -2.00 1.90 4.77
N LEU A 44 -1.36 2.88 5.40
CA LEU A 44 -2.00 3.78 6.35
C LEU A 44 -2.24 5.12 5.65
N VAL A 45 -3.51 5.55 5.59
CA VAL A 45 -3.89 6.83 5.01
C VAL A 45 -4.55 7.70 6.07
N ILE A 46 -4.11 8.96 6.16
CA ILE A 46 -4.65 9.95 7.09
C ILE A 46 -5.08 11.16 6.29
N SER A 47 -6.36 11.53 6.38
CA SER A 47 -6.88 12.79 5.85
C SER A 47 -6.57 13.93 6.82
N LEU A 48 -6.07 15.02 6.29
CA LEU A 48 -5.88 16.30 6.99
C LEU A 48 -7.06 17.26 6.80
N ASP A 49 -8.08 16.80 6.09
CA ASP A 49 -9.31 17.50 5.75
C ASP A 49 -10.53 16.67 6.23
N GLU A 50 -11.55 16.55 5.43
CA GLU A 50 -12.74 15.78 5.70
C GLU A 50 -12.45 14.26 5.81
N PRO A 51 -13.27 13.49 6.52
CA PRO A 51 -13.14 12.04 6.57
C PRO A 51 -13.19 11.41 5.18
N MET A 52 -12.25 10.51 4.91
CA MET A 52 -12.26 9.71 3.68
C MET A 52 -13.43 8.72 3.72
N ARG A 53 -14.20 8.63 2.63
CA ARG A 53 -15.32 7.70 2.48
C ARG A 53 -14.91 6.54 1.59
N VAL A 54 -15.03 5.34 2.13
CA VAL A 54 -14.82 4.09 1.40
C VAL A 54 -16.15 3.64 0.82
N LEU A 55 -16.22 3.53 -0.50
CA LEU A 55 -17.42 3.15 -1.23
C LEU A 55 -17.52 1.63 -1.46
N GLY A 56 -16.38 0.94 -1.43
CA GLY A 56 -16.34 -0.50 -1.61
C GLY A 56 -14.94 -1.09 -1.39
N MET A 57 -14.91 -2.33 -0.98
CA MET A 57 -13.71 -3.12 -0.78
C MET A 57 -13.73 -4.36 -1.67
N PRO A 58 -12.54 -4.97 -1.98
CA PRO A 58 -12.45 -6.19 -2.78
C PRO A 58 -13.19 -7.39 -2.19
N LEU A 59 -13.30 -7.46 -0.86
CA LEU A 59 -14.08 -8.47 -0.17
C LEU A 59 -15.46 -7.92 0.20
N PRO A 60 -16.54 -8.68 -0.05
CA PRO A 60 -17.87 -8.29 0.39
C PRO A 60 -17.94 -8.37 1.92
N GLY A 61 -18.29 -7.30 2.55
CA GLY A 61 -18.47 -7.20 4.00
C GLY A 61 -18.35 -5.76 4.45
N GLU A 62 -19.37 -5.31 5.16
CA GLU A 62 -19.49 -4.06 5.89
C GLU A 62 -19.64 -2.74 5.11
N ASN A 63 -20.45 -1.90 5.69
CA ASN A 63 -20.92 -0.60 5.21
C ASN A 63 -19.78 0.37 4.86
N PRO A 64 -20.05 1.39 4.06
CA PRO A 64 -19.10 2.46 3.78
C PRO A 64 -18.51 3.00 5.08
N ILE A 65 -17.19 2.90 5.22
CA ILE A 65 -16.46 3.45 6.36
C ILE A 65 -16.14 4.91 6.02
N ALA A 66 -16.39 5.82 6.95
CA ALA A 66 -15.87 7.18 6.89
C ALA A 66 -14.95 7.40 8.07
N ALA A 67 -13.68 7.72 7.82
CA ALA A 67 -12.70 7.97 8.87
C ALA A 67 -11.60 8.94 8.40
N ARG A 68 -11.03 9.71 9.33
CA ARG A 68 -9.89 10.58 9.05
C ARG A 68 -8.56 9.83 9.00
N GLY A 69 -8.51 8.65 9.58
CA GLY A 69 -7.34 7.76 9.50
C GLY A 69 -7.77 6.32 9.42
N MET A 70 -7.21 5.58 8.47
CA MET A 70 -7.48 4.17 8.27
C MET A 70 -6.26 3.41 7.78
N VAL A 71 -6.19 2.13 8.13
CA VAL A 71 -5.15 1.21 7.66
C VAL A 71 -5.79 0.05 6.91
N GLY A 72 -5.17 -0.33 5.80
CA GLY A 72 -5.49 -1.53 5.04
C GLY A 72 -4.28 -2.43 4.88
N GLY A 73 -4.53 -3.73 4.89
CA GLY A 73 -3.51 -4.73 4.55
C GLY A 73 -3.38 -4.92 3.04
N MET A 74 -2.50 -5.84 2.64
CA MET A 74 -2.42 -6.26 1.23
C MET A 74 -3.77 -6.82 0.76
N HIS A 75 -4.16 -6.49 -0.47
CA HIS A 75 -5.43 -6.90 -1.07
C HIS A 75 -5.26 -7.28 -2.54
N THR A 76 -6.29 -7.87 -3.15
CA THR A 76 -6.24 -8.42 -4.52
C THR A 76 -7.33 -7.87 -5.44
N GLY A 77 -7.86 -6.72 -5.13
CA GLY A 77 -8.80 -5.94 -5.94
C GLY A 77 -8.75 -4.48 -5.49
N PRO A 78 -9.38 -3.53 -6.18
CA PRO A 78 -9.32 -2.12 -5.86
C PRO A 78 -10.14 -1.80 -4.60
N ALA A 79 -9.60 -0.92 -3.75
CA ALA A 79 -10.43 -0.20 -2.78
C ALA A 79 -11.03 1.02 -3.47
N LEU A 80 -12.36 1.18 -3.39
CA LEU A 80 -13.05 2.30 -4.01
C LEU A 80 -13.27 3.40 -2.97
N LEU A 81 -12.71 4.58 -3.21
CA LEU A 81 -12.80 5.74 -2.33
C LEU A 81 -13.52 6.89 -3.04
N GLU A 82 -14.28 7.67 -2.29
CA GLU A 82 -14.86 8.91 -2.81
C GLU A 82 -13.72 9.90 -3.12
N GLN A 83 -13.77 10.47 -4.33
CA GLN A 83 -12.84 11.54 -4.74
C GLN A 83 -13.57 12.87 -4.69
N THR A 84 -13.04 13.79 -3.88
CA THR A 84 -13.55 15.15 -3.72
C THR A 84 -12.68 16.16 -4.47
N PRO A 85 -13.20 17.36 -4.81
CA PRO A 85 -12.42 18.38 -5.52
C PRO A 85 -11.18 18.90 -4.79
N PHE A 86 -11.16 18.77 -3.48
CA PHE A 86 -10.02 19.07 -2.62
C PHE A 86 -9.71 17.85 -1.76
N GLN A 87 -8.43 17.52 -1.64
CA GLN A 87 -7.92 16.48 -0.75
C GLN A 87 -6.57 16.90 -0.20
N SER A 88 -6.39 16.72 1.10
CA SER A 88 -5.08 16.83 1.75
C SER A 88 -4.89 15.67 2.71
N GLY A 89 -3.73 15.03 2.68
CA GLY A 89 -3.51 13.85 3.49
C GLY A 89 -2.07 13.35 3.49
N ILE A 90 -1.89 12.25 4.21
CA ILE A 90 -0.61 11.54 4.26
C ILE A 90 -0.88 10.05 4.00
N HIS A 91 -0.12 9.49 3.08
CA HIS A 91 -0.09 8.07 2.76
C HIS A 91 1.22 7.47 3.28
N LEU A 92 1.15 6.44 4.08
CA LEU A 92 2.29 5.71 4.61
C LEU A 92 2.33 4.32 3.98
N GLU A 93 3.50 3.94 3.48
CA GLU A 93 3.77 2.59 2.98
C GLU A 93 4.44 1.75 4.08
N LEU A 94 3.67 0.86 4.70
CA LEU A 94 4.13 0.02 5.80
C LEU A 94 4.58 -1.35 5.30
N ASN A 95 5.67 -1.87 5.83
CA ASN A 95 6.02 -3.27 5.63
C ASN A 95 4.92 -4.16 6.22
N PRO A 96 4.27 -5.06 5.43
CA PRO A 96 3.21 -5.92 5.96
C PRO A 96 3.64 -6.76 7.16
N LEU A 97 4.91 -7.15 7.22
CA LEU A 97 5.48 -7.90 8.34
C LEU A 97 5.62 -7.06 9.63
N ALA A 98 5.48 -5.75 9.53
CA ALA A 98 5.62 -4.84 10.67
C ALA A 98 4.27 -4.40 11.28
N THR A 99 3.14 -4.75 10.67
CA THR A 99 1.83 -4.26 11.09
C THR A 99 1.50 -4.61 12.53
N HIS A 100 1.83 -5.82 12.97
CA HIS A 100 1.59 -6.23 14.35
C HIS A 100 2.45 -5.42 15.35
N ALA A 101 3.71 -5.21 15.04
CA ALA A 101 4.62 -4.46 15.92
C ALA A 101 4.27 -2.96 16.00
N LEU A 102 3.77 -2.38 14.88
CA LEU A 102 3.42 -0.95 14.81
C LEU A 102 1.98 -0.64 15.24
N LEU A 103 1.05 -1.54 14.96
CA LEU A 103 -0.38 -1.25 15.03
C LEU A 103 -1.14 -2.22 15.95
N GLY A 104 -0.47 -3.24 16.48
CA GLY A 104 -1.10 -4.28 17.30
C GLY A 104 -2.02 -5.25 16.53
N VAL A 105 -2.07 -5.13 15.19
CA VAL A 105 -2.97 -5.93 14.32
C VAL A 105 -2.15 -6.69 13.30
N SER A 106 -2.43 -7.99 13.13
CA SER A 106 -1.72 -8.82 12.18
C SER A 106 -2.06 -8.45 10.72
N ALA A 107 -1.12 -8.69 9.80
CA ALA A 107 -1.39 -8.50 8.38
C ALA A 107 -2.55 -9.37 7.86
N ALA A 108 -2.78 -10.53 8.48
CA ALA A 108 -3.90 -11.40 8.12
C ALA A 108 -5.26 -10.78 8.46
N GLU A 109 -5.37 -10.10 9.60
CA GLU A 109 -6.59 -9.40 10.02
C GLU A 109 -6.88 -8.18 9.14
N LEU A 110 -5.84 -7.50 8.66
CA LEU A 110 -5.95 -6.35 7.75
C LEU A 110 -6.19 -6.75 6.28
N SER A 111 -6.00 -8.03 5.93
CA SER A 111 -6.02 -8.46 4.53
C SER A 111 -7.38 -8.25 3.88
N GLY A 112 -7.42 -7.40 2.83
CA GLY A 112 -8.64 -7.09 2.09
C GLY A 112 -9.66 -6.25 2.87
N GLN A 113 -9.26 -5.68 4.00
CA GLN A 113 -10.09 -4.82 4.85
C GLN A 113 -9.45 -3.45 5.07
N LEU A 114 -10.28 -2.48 5.45
CA LEU A 114 -9.85 -1.18 5.96
C LEU A 114 -10.36 -1.03 7.40
N VAL A 115 -9.45 -0.68 8.30
CA VAL A 115 -9.74 -0.51 9.73
C VAL A 115 -9.43 0.94 10.11
N GLY A 116 -10.39 1.62 10.73
CA GLY A 116 -10.18 2.98 11.24
C GLY A 116 -9.16 2.98 12.40
N LEU A 117 -8.30 3.99 12.47
CA LEU A 117 -7.28 4.08 13.51
C LEU A 117 -7.85 4.04 14.93
N GLY A 118 -9.05 4.60 15.14
CA GLY A 118 -9.75 4.53 16.44
C GLY A 118 -10.15 3.12 16.87
N ALA A 119 -10.23 2.16 15.94
CA ALA A 119 -10.56 0.77 16.24
C ALA A 119 -9.34 -0.10 16.59
N LEU A 120 -8.12 0.44 16.47
CA LEU A 120 -6.88 -0.30 16.76
C LEU A 120 -6.55 -0.39 18.27
N GLY A 121 -7.35 0.23 19.14
CA GLY A 121 -7.13 0.19 20.57
C GLY A 121 -5.96 1.02 21.10
N SER A 122 -5.27 1.77 20.26
CA SER A 122 -4.18 2.69 20.63
C SER A 122 -4.68 4.13 20.65
N PRO A 123 -4.73 4.81 21.81
CA PRO A 123 -5.10 6.23 21.88
C PRO A 123 -4.19 7.11 21.00
N ALA A 124 -2.89 6.84 21.00
CA ALA A 124 -1.93 7.61 20.19
C ALA A 124 -2.21 7.54 18.67
N LEU A 125 -2.67 6.39 18.17
CA LEU A 125 -3.08 6.23 16.79
C LEU A 125 -4.45 6.87 16.52
N ALA A 126 -5.38 6.79 17.47
CA ALA A 126 -6.70 7.40 17.35
C ALA A 126 -6.63 8.94 17.27
N GLU A 127 -5.74 9.57 18.03
CA GLU A 127 -5.51 11.01 18.08
C GLU A 127 -4.61 11.54 16.93
N LEU A 128 -3.92 10.64 16.23
CA LEU A 128 -2.94 11.00 15.22
C LEU A 128 -3.49 11.92 14.10
N PRO A 129 -4.70 11.73 13.55
CA PRO A 129 -5.27 12.62 12.54
C PRO A 129 -5.40 14.07 13.03
N ASP A 130 -5.82 14.29 14.28
CA ASP A 130 -5.99 15.62 14.85
C ASP A 130 -4.64 16.31 15.05
N ARG A 131 -3.68 15.61 15.64
CA ARG A 131 -2.30 16.11 15.83
C ARG A 131 -1.64 16.51 14.53
N LEU A 132 -1.84 15.72 13.45
CA LEU A 132 -1.29 16.02 12.13
C LEU A 132 -1.98 17.20 11.46
N THR A 133 -3.28 17.38 11.68
CA THR A 133 -4.03 18.53 11.15
C THR A 133 -3.59 19.83 11.80
N GLU A 134 -3.32 19.84 13.10
CA GLU A 134 -2.81 21.01 13.83
C GLU A 134 -1.40 21.41 13.40
N ALA A 135 -0.61 20.47 12.90
CA ALA A 135 0.74 20.75 12.41
C ALA A 135 0.71 21.54 11.09
N ARG A 136 1.41 22.69 11.05
CA ARG A 136 1.37 23.62 9.91
C ARG A 136 2.31 23.28 8.77
N THR A 137 3.32 22.44 8.98
CA THR A 137 4.34 22.11 7.98
C THR A 137 4.46 20.60 7.79
N TRP A 138 4.83 20.16 6.57
CA TRP A 138 5.07 18.76 6.28
C TRP A 138 6.16 18.16 7.17
N ARG A 139 7.24 18.91 7.40
CA ARG A 139 8.30 18.49 8.32
C ARG A 139 7.75 18.15 9.69
N ARG A 140 6.94 19.05 10.30
CA ARG A 140 6.36 18.80 11.63
C ARG A 140 5.40 17.61 11.65
N ARG A 141 4.64 17.39 10.58
CA ARG A 141 3.78 16.21 10.42
C ARG A 141 4.58 14.91 10.40
N PHE A 142 5.69 14.88 9.65
CA PHE A 142 6.54 13.70 9.60
C PHE A 142 7.27 13.43 10.93
N GLU A 143 7.70 14.46 11.65
CA GLU A 143 8.22 14.32 13.02
C GLU A 143 7.19 13.71 13.99
N ILE A 144 5.92 14.13 13.91
CA ILE A 144 4.81 13.56 14.69
C ILE A 144 4.60 12.08 14.34
N LEU A 145 4.68 11.73 13.05
CA LEU A 145 4.59 10.32 12.62
C LEU A 145 5.74 9.50 13.16
N ASP A 146 6.98 9.97 13.02
CA ASP A 146 8.16 9.27 13.55
C ASP A 146 8.05 9.03 15.06
N GLN A 147 7.64 10.05 15.81
CA GLN A 147 7.44 9.94 17.26
C GLN A 147 6.32 8.94 17.60
N THR A 148 5.13 9.12 17.00
CA THR A 148 3.97 8.28 17.32
C THR A 148 4.20 6.82 16.96
N LEU A 149 4.76 6.54 15.77
CA LEU A 149 5.06 5.16 15.36
C LEU A 149 6.22 4.57 16.16
N GLY A 150 7.21 5.38 16.57
CA GLY A 150 8.28 4.96 17.47
C GLY A 150 7.76 4.58 18.85
N ASP A 151 6.84 5.37 19.41
CA ASP A 151 6.22 5.10 20.70
C ASP A 151 5.27 3.89 20.67
N CYS A 152 4.63 3.63 19.52
CA CYS A 152 3.78 2.46 19.30
C CYS A 152 4.58 1.18 19.05
N PHE A 153 5.85 1.30 18.66
CA PHE A 153 6.68 0.14 18.36
C PHE A 153 6.92 -0.69 19.64
N GLY A 154 6.21 -1.81 19.71
CA GLY A 154 6.28 -2.75 20.84
C GLY A 154 6.97 -4.07 20.46
N ASP A 155 7.07 -4.95 21.44
CA ASP A 155 7.52 -6.34 21.26
C ASP A 155 6.47 -7.15 20.48
N GLY A 156 6.23 -6.76 19.23
CA GLY A 156 5.35 -7.50 18.31
C GLY A 156 5.84 -8.93 18.11
N ALA A 157 4.95 -9.82 17.72
CA ALA A 157 5.32 -11.19 17.36
C ALA A 157 6.51 -11.19 16.39
N ALA A 158 7.56 -11.87 16.74
CA ALA A 158 8.76 -11.96 15.93
C ALA A 158 8.39 -12.55 14.55
N VAL A 159 8.77 -11.86 13.49
CA VAL A 159 8.62 -12.35 12.11
C VAL A 159 9.43 -13.63 11.96
N THR A 160 8.82 -14.67 11.42
CA THR A 160 9.53 -15.91 11.09
C THR A 160 10.64 -15.60 10.07
N PRO A 161 11.92 -15.88 10.39
CA PRO A 161 13.05 -15.50 9.53
C PRO A 161 12.92 -15.98 8.08
N GLU A 162 12.40 -17.19 7.89
CA GLU A 162 12.19 -17.83 6.59
C GLU A 162 11.11 -17.10 5.78
N ILE A 163 10.03 -16.63 6.45
CA ILE A 163 8.99 -15.83 5.79
C ILE A 163 9.54 -14.45 5.39
N GLY A 164 10.28 -13.81 6.28
CA GLY A 164 10.97 -12.55 5.98
C GLY A 164 11.94 -12.69 4.81
N TRP A 165 12.72 -13.80 4.75
CA TRP A 165 13.60 -14.11 3.63
C TRP A 165 12.81 -14.34 2.33
N ALA A 166 11.78 -15.17 2.36
CA ALA A 166 10.95 -15.46 1.19
C ALA A 166 10.30 -14.20 0.63
N TRP A 167 9.80 -13.31 1.50
CA TRP A 167 9.21 -12.05 1.10
C TRP A 167 10.23 -11.14 0.40
N ARG A 168 11.43 -10.97 0.95
CA ARG A 168 12.52 -10.23 0.29
C ARG A 168 12.86 -10.80 -1.07
N ARG A 169 12.95 -12.14 -1.18
CA ARG A 169 13.24 -12.86 -2.44
C ARG A 169 12.15 -12.62 -3.49
N MET A 170 10.87 -12.68 -3.07
CA MET A 170 9.72 -12.40 -3.95
C MET A 170 9.73 -10.95 -4.43
N ARG A 171 9.99 -9.98 -3.55
CA ARG A 171 10.09 -8.55 -3.90
C ARG A 171 11.21 -8.31 -4.91
N ALA A 172 12.41 -8.83 -4.65
CA ALA A 172 13.57 -8.70 -5.54
C ALA A 172 13.31 -9.27 -6.95
N ALA A 173 12.55 -10.36 -7.03
CA ALA A 173 12.16 -10.96 -8.30
C ALA A 173 10.89 -10.35 -8.91
N ALA A 174 10.29 -9.29 -8.31
CA ALA A 174 9.02 -8.70 -8.72
C ALA A 174 7.92 -9.76 -8.95
N GLY A 175 7.82 -10.74 -8.05
CA GLY A 175 6.82 -11.81 -8.10
C GLY A 175 7.03 -12.88 -9.18
N ARG A 176 8.20 -12.92 -9.82
CA ARG A 176 8.51 -13.94 -10.87
C ARG A 176 9.12 -15.22 -10.33
N VAL A 177 9.30 -15.33 -9.03
CA VAL A 177 9.83 -16.55 -8.38
C VAL A 177 8.73 -17.61 -8.23
N ARG A 178 9.11 -18.86 -8.35
CA ARG A 178 8.20 -20.00 -8.12
C ARG A 178 8.00 -20.21 -6.62
N VAL A 179 6.74 -20.30 -6.19
CA VAL A 179 6.39 -20.48 -4.77
C VAL A 179 6.85 -21.85 -4.22
N ASP A 180 6.81 -22.89 -5.06
CA ASP A 180 7.32 -24.20 -4.69
C ASP A 180 8.83 -24.17 -4.42
N ALA A 181 9.59 -23.49 -5.25
CA ALA A 181 11.03 -23.32 -5.02
C ALA A 181 11.33 -22.60 -3.70
N LEU A 182 10.55 -21.57 -3.33
CA LEU A 182 10.72 -20.89 -2.03
C LEU A 182 10.46 -21.83 -0.85
N ALA A 183 9.42 -22.66 -0.92
CA ALA A 183 9.13 -23.64 0.12
C ALA A 183 10.24 -24.69 0.25
N ASP A 184 10.76 -25.18 -0.88
CA ASP A 184 11.85 -26.17 -0.92
C ASP A 184 13.15 -25.55 -0.37
N GLU A 185 13.49 -24.28 -0.72
CA GLU A 185 14.67 -23.57 -0.24
C GLU A 185 14.69 -23.37 1.29
N VAL A 186 13.51 -23.24 1.92
CA VAL A 186 13.40 -23.13 3.39
C VAL A 186 13.16 -24.50 4.07
N GLY A 187 13.10 -25.58 3.31
CA GLY A 187 12.92 -26.93 3.84
C GLY A 187 11.52 -27.24 4.35
N TRP A 188 10.50 -26.51 3.87
CA TRP A 188 9.12 -26.69 4.33
C TRP A 188 8.21 -27.30 3.27
N SER A 189 7.14 -27.97 3.72
CA SER A 189 6.06 -28.36 2.82
C SER A 189 5.36 -27.10 2.27
N ARG A 190 4.87 -27.16 1.03
CA ARG A 190 4.11 -26.06 0.40
C ARG A 190 2.92 -25.60 1.24
N ARG A 191 2.25 -26.53 1.92
CA ARG A 191 1.12 -26.22 2.80
C ARG A 191 1.58 -25.39 3.99
N HIS A 192 2.57 -25.85 4.73
CA HIS A 192 3.10 -25.15 5.90
C HIS A 192 3.62 -23.75 5.54
N PHE A 193 4.43 -23.67 4.47
CA PHE A 193 4.91 -22.40 3.93
C PHE A 193 3.76 -21.44 3.60
N GLY A 194 2.72 -21.92 2.90
CA GLY A 194 1.58 -21.11 2.49
C GLY A 194 0.75 -20.62 3.66
N GLU A 195 0.54 -21.43 4.70
CA GLU A 195 -0.20 -21.08 5.92
C GLU A 195 0.55 -19.99 6.73
N LEU A 196 1.85 -20.17 6.96
CA LEU A 196 2.67 -19.18 7.67
C LEU A 196 2.79 -17.87 6.89
N PHE A 197 3.08 -17.95 5.60
CA PHE A 197 3.18 -16.79 4.73
C PHE A 197 1.89 -15.96 4.74
N ARG A 198 0.71 -16.63 4.62
CA ARG A 198 -0.58 -15.93 4.70
C ARG A 198 -0.81 -15.31 6.07
N ARG A 199 -0.46 -16.00 7.15
CA ARG A 199 -0.62 -15.48 8.52
C ARG A 199 0.18 -14.20 8.74
N GLU A 200 1.42 -14.16 8.24
CA GLU A 200 2.35 -13.05 8.50
C GLU A 200 2.25 -11.91 7.48
N LEU A 201 1.83 -12.18 6.25
CA LEU A 201 1.74 -11.18 5.18
C LEU A 201 0.30 -10.84 4.76
N GLY A 202 -0.68 -11.59 5.24
CA GLY A 202 -2.09 -11.39 4.91
C GLY A 202 -2.55 -12.09 3.63
N LEU A 203 -1.70 -12.30 2.65
CA LEU A 203 -2.03 -12.95 1.38
C LEU A 203 -1.28 -14.28 1.21
N PRO A 204 -1.90 -15.29 0.55
CA PRO A 204 -1.17 -16.46 0.10
C PRO A 204 -0.02 -16.11 -0.86
N PRO A 205 1.10 -16.87 -0.88
CA PRO A 205 2.28 -16.54 -1.68
C PRO A 205 2.00 -16.28 -3.16
N LYS A 206 1.10 -17.07 -3.77
CA LYS A 206 0.71 -16.86 -5.18
C LYS A 206 0.00 -15.55 -5.42
N GLN A 207 -0.85 -15.12 -4.48
CA GLN A 207 -1.55 -13.83 -4.58
C GLN A 207 -0.59 -12.65 -4.35
N ALA A 208 0.31 -12.76 -3.38
CA ALA A 208 1.37 -11.77 -3.17
C ALA A 208 2.25 -11.62 -4.42
N ALA A 209 2.62 -12.73 -5.07
CA ALA A 209 3.36 -12.69 -6.34
C ALA A 209 2.59 -12.00 -7.47
N ARG A 210 1.25 -12.17 -7.55
CA ARG A 210 0.39 -11.46 -8.51
C ARG A 210 0.41 -9.95 -8.26
N VAL A 211 0.29 -9.52 -7.00
CA VAL A 211 0.36 -8.11 -6.63
C VAL A 211 1.71 -7.50 -7.02
N LEU A 212 2.83 -8.19 -6.75
CA LEU A 212 4.16 -7.70 -7.12
C LEU A 212 4.35 -7.54 -8.65
N ARG A 213 3.82 -8.49 -9.46
CA ARG A 213 3.86 -8.35 -10.93
C ARG A 213 3.00 -7.18 -11.40
N PHE A 214 1.83 -7.00 -10.79
CA PHE A 214 0.92 -5.89 -11.07
C PHE A 214 1.57 -4.53 -10.77
N GLU A 215 2.19 -4.37 -9.60
CA GLU A 215 2.92 -3.14 -9.24
C GLU A 215 4.04 -2.83 -10.24
N ARG A 216 4.83 -3.86 -10.63
CA ARG A 216 5.87 -3.68 -11.64
C ARG A 216 5.30 -3.19 -12.98
N ALA A 217 4.20 -3.81 -13.44
CA ALA A 217 3.54 -3.39 -14.67
C ALA A 217 2.99 -1.95 -14.54
N GLY A 218 2.39 -1.60 -13.41
CA GLY A 218 1.92 -0.26 -13.12
C GLY A 218 3.05 0.78 -13.08
N ALA A 219 4.21 0.43 -12.53
CA ALA A 219 5.38 1.31 -12.53
C ALA A 219 5.87 1.59 -13.95
N VAL A 220 5.95 0.58 -14.82
CA VAL A 220 6.33 0.75 -16.23
C VAL A 220 5.32 1.62 -16.97
N LEU A 221 4.01 1.40 -16.76
CA LEU A 221 2.95 2.21 -17.38
C LEU A 221 3.03 3.68 -16.95
N ARG A 222 3.33 3.97 -15.68
CA ARG A 222 3.52 5.35 -15.19
C ARG A 222 4.72 6.04 -15.83
N ALA A 223 5.82 5.31 -15.99
CA ALA A 223 7.08 5.88 -16.48
C ALA A 223 7.09 6.12 -18.01
N SER A 224 6.29 5.40 -18.80
CA SER A 224 6.54 5.27 -20.26
C SER A 224 5.50 5.93 -21.16
N GLY A 225 4.39 6.48 -20.67
CA GLY A 225 3.35 7.19 -21.46
C GLY A 225 2.67 6.41 -22.61
N ARG A 226 3.42 5.64 -23.40
CA ARG A 226 2.96 4.69 -24.42
C ARG A 226 3.70 3.39 -24.27
N VAL A 227 2.98 2.29 -24.05
CA VAL A 227 3.58 0.96 -23.82
C VAL A 227 2.92 -0.06 -24.73
N ASP A 228 3.75 -0.88 -25.38
CA ASP A 228 3.30 -2.12 -26.00
C ASP A 228 2.92 -3.11 -24.87
N LEU A 229 1.63 -3.39 -24.75
CA LEU A 229 1.12 -4.29 -23.71
C LEU A 229 1.60 -5.74 -23.86
N ALA A 230 1.98 -6.17 -25.08
CA ALA A 230 2.53 -7.50 -25.29
C ALA A 230 3.97 -7.58 -24.75
N ALA A 231 4.79 -6.57 -25.04
CA ALA A 231 6.14 -6.44 -24.47
C ALA A 231 6.08 -6.31 -22.93
N LEU A 232 5.19 -5.45 -22.42
CA LEU A 232 4.98 -5.30 -20.98
C LEU A 232 4.60 -6.62 -20.31
N ALA A 233 3.74 -7.43 -20.94
CA ALA A 233 3.35 -8.73 -20.41
C ALA A 233 4.56 -9.65 -20.26
N ALA A 234 5.40 -9.75 -21.27
CA ALA A 234 6.63 -10.56 -21.25
C ALA A 234 7.60 -10.07 -20.15
N ASP A 235 7.87 -8.77 -20.07
CA ASP A 235 8.79 -8.15 -19.10
C ASP A 235 8.33 -8.31 -17.66
N CYS A 236 7.02 -8.32 -17.42
CA CYS A 236 6.43 -8.45 -16.08
C CYS A 236 6.10 -9.91 -15.69
N GLY A 237 6.41 -10.90 -16.56
CA GLY A 237 6.24 -12.32 -16.24
C GLY A 237 4.78 -12.80 -16.36
N TYR A 238 4.01 -12.16 -17.23
CA TYR A 238 2.73 -12.69 -17.71
C TYR A 238 2.95 -13.58 -18.93
N TYR A 239 2.05 -14.53 -19.15
CA TYR A 239 2.15 -15.44 -20.29
C TYR A 239 1.98 -14.71 -21.63
N ASP A 240 0.99 -13.82 -21.70
CA ASP A 240 0.67 -13.00 -22.86
C ASP A 240 -0.08 -11.72 -22.44
N GLN A 241 -0.39 -10.84 -23.40
CA GLN A 241 -1.17 -9.63 -23.19
C GLN A 241 -2.58 -9.91 -22.64
N ALA A 242 -3.22 -11.00 -23.07
CA ALA A 242 -4.56 -11.36 -22.60
C ALA A 242 -4.52 -11.76 -21.11
N HIS A 243 -3.48 -12.47 -20.68
CA HIS A 243 -3.23 -12.79 -19.27
C HIS A 243 -2.99 -11.50 -18.45
N LEU A 244 -2.11 -10.61 -18.91
CA LEU A 244 -1.90 -9.30 -18.29
C LEU A 244 -3.22 -8.55 -18.11
N THR A 245 -4.03 -8.45 -19.17
CA THR A 245 -5.29 -7.71 -19.16
C THR A 245 -6.32 -8.31 -18.20
N ARG A 246 -6.41 -9.64 -18.11
CA ARG A 246 -7.30 -10.33 -17.15
C ARG A 246 -6.86 -10.09 -15.70
N GLU A 247 -5.55 -10.26 -15.41
CA GLU A 247 -5.00 -10.03 -14.09
C GLU A 247 -5.14 -8.56 -13.67
N TRP A 248 -4.84 -7.65 -14.59
CA TRP A 248 -4.99 -6.22 -14.37
C TRP A 248 -6.44 -5.86 -14.01
N ARG A 249 -7.42 -6.35 -14.80
CA ARG A 249 -8.84 -6.10 -14.53
C ARG A 249 -9.28 -6.64 -13.17
N ALA A 250 -8.78 -7.80 -12.78
CA ALA A 250 -9.09 -8.38 -11.47
C ALA A 250 -8.52 -7.54 -10.32
N LEU A 251 -7.31 -6.95 -10.49
CA LEU A 251 -6.61 -6.20 -9.44
C LEU A 251 -6.99 -4.71 -9.42
N ALA A 252 -7.24 -4.09 -10.57
CA ALA A 252 -7.54 -2.66 -10.70
C ALA A 252 -9.02 -2.34 -10.92
N GLY A 253 -9.87 -3.35 -11.19
CA GLY A 253 -11.30 -3.15 -11.51
C GLY A 253 -11.55 -2.58 -12.91
N CYS A 254 -10.51 -2.30 -13.70
CA CYS A 254 -10.60 -1.78 -15.06
C CYS A 254 -9.48 -2.36 -15.93
N THR A 255 -9.50 -2.11 -17.23
CA THR A 255 -8.40 -2.54 -18.13
C THR A 255 -7.19 -1.60 -18.01
N PRO A 256 -5.98 -2.03 -18.44
CA PRO A 256 -4.82 -1.13 -18.50
C PRO A 256 -5.09 0.15 -19.28
N GLY A 257 -5.78 0.05 -20.43
CA GLY A 257 -6.11 1.21 -21.27
C GLY A 257 -7.05 2.20 -20.57
N VAL A 258 -8.06 1.72 -19.86
CA VAL A 258 -8.98 2.56 -19.08
C VAL A 258 -8.21 3.23 -17.93
N TRP A 259 -7.36 2.49 -17.22
CA TRP A 259 -6.56 3.02 -16.14
C TRP A 259 -5.59 4.12 -16.62
N ILE A 260 -4.93 3.92 -17.77
CA ILE A 260 -4.06 4.93 -18.38
C ILE A 260 -4.85 6.21 -18.70
N ALA A 261 -6.08 6.08 -19.20
CA ALA A 261 -6.90 7.23 -19.58
C ALA A 261 -7.48 7.98 -18.39
N GLU A 262 -7.90 7.27 -17.33
CA GLU A 262 -8.63 7.84 -16.20
C GLU A 262 -7.73 8.20 -15.02
N GLU A 263 -6.74 7.38 -14.68
CA GLU A 263 -5.95 7.53 -13.45
C GLU A 263 -4.54 8.09 -13.72
N LEU A 264 -3.91 7.71 -14.85
CA LEU A 264 -2.53 8.11 -15.12
C LEU A 264 -2.32 9.63 -15.22
N PRO A 265 -3.24 10.43 -15.80
CA PRO A 265 -3.10 11.89 -15.81
C PRO A 265 -3.00 12.50 -14.41
N PHE A 266 -3.61 11.86 -13.40
CA PHE A 266 -3.57 12.31 -12.00
C PHE A 266 -2.28 11.86 -11.31
N LEU A 267 -1.73 10.70 -11.69
CA LEU A 267 -0.54 10.10 -11.09
C LEU A 267 0.78 10.68 -11.63
N GLN A 268 0.80 11.21 -12.85
CA GLN A 268 1.99 11.84 -13.44
C GLN A 268 2.41 13.13 -12.73
N TYR A 269 1.51 13.72 -11.94
CA TYR A 269 1.84 14.86 -11.08
C TYR A 269 2.32 14.44 -9.67
N THR A 270 2.47 13.14 -9.41
CA THR A 270 2.64 12.58 -8.08
C THR A 270 4.05 12.14 -7.72
N GLU A 271 5.01 12.15 -8.64
CA GLU A 271 6.40 11.79 -8.29
C GLU A 271 7.24 13.07 -8.11
N PRO A 272 7.53 13.50 -6.88
CA PRO A 272 8.52 14.54 -6.64
C PRO A 272 9.92 14.00 -6.93
N GLU A 273 10.73 14.80 -7.63
CA GLU A 273 12.13 14.46 -7.99
C GLU A 273 13.11 14.43 -6.81
N ALA A 274 12.68 14.66 -5.57
CA ALA A 274 13.58 14.72 -4.41
C ALA A 274 13.00 14.09 -3.15
N GLU A 275 13.62 13.02 -2.68
CA GLU A 275 13.46 12.52 -1.32
C GLU A 275 14.16 13.47 -0.35
N THR A 276 13.39 14.14 0.51
CA THR A 276 13.95 14.83 1.67
C THR A 276 13.99 13.85 2.84
N ASP A 277 15.16 13.61 3.41
CA ASP A 277 15.24 12.88 4.68
C ASP A 277 14.44 13.65 5.74
N SER A 278 13.52 12.97 6.43
CA SER A 278 12.86 13.53 7.59
C SER A 278 13.88 13.58 8.72
N VAL A 279 14.62 14.68 8.77
CA VAL A 279 15.48 15.11 9.87
C VAL A 279 16.71 14.23 10.22
N ALA A 280 17.85 14.87 10.14
CA ALA A 280 19.01 14.58 10.98
C ALA A 280 18.79 15.13 12.39
#